data_ea9160b03c2f1e1ce4318e7411bbf16b
#
_entry.id   ea9160b03c2f1e1ce4318e7411bbf16b
#
_cell.length_a   1.000
_cell.length_b   1.000
_cell.length_c   1.000
_cell.angle_alpha   90.00
_cell.angle_beta   90.00
_cell.angle_gamma   90.00
#
_symmetry.space_group_name_H-M   'P 1'
#
loop_
_entity.id
_entity.type
_entity.pdbx_description
1 polymer ?
#
loop_
_entity_poly.entity_id
_entity_poly.type
_entity_poly.pdbx_seq_one_letter_code
_entity_poly.pdbx_strand_id
1 'polypeptide(L)'
;MSEFRRIRYVERVREATRTLIEDLLETNRRLCLTISMLGQERSDAAREDLGELDKRSERWRAEQQSVLSLLEDVDTESRRFEEQFADVERQNSNLATLYAAGHALHASLERAAVLGAIQEIVINLIGSEQFAIVAADEQLTPHALFGVQSQRLAGLSPRSGLIGRAQAEGRPLSLLRSMPSDSTGVRVCIPLVLNEKVEGFVLIFEFLPQKDDISPLDYELFSLVGSQAATALCAADLFATRGALGAA
;
A
#
# COMPACT_ATOMS: atom_id res chain seq x y z
N MET A 1 -11.88 -16.51 5.04
CA MET A 1 -12.52 -17.59 4.24
C MET A 1 -14.03 -17.45 4.04
N SER A 2 -14.74 -16.55 4.72
CA SER A 2 -16.21 -16.34 4.58
C SER A 2 -16.60 -15.39 3.42
N GLU A 3 -15.80 -14.40 3.10
CA GLU A 3 -16.06 -13.38 2.06
C GLU A 3 -16.02 -13.94 0.64
N PHE A 4 -15.03 -14.75 0.32
CA PHE A 4 -14.93 -15.43 -0.99
C PHE A 4 -16.13 -16.36 -1.30
N ARG A 5 -16.77 -16.92 -0.27
CA ARG A 5 -18.00 -17.70 -0.45
C ARG A 5 -19.22 -16.82 -0.72
N ARG A 6 -19.28 -15.63 -0.12
CA ARG A 6 -20.38 -14.66 -0.34
C ARG A 6 -20.35 -14.09 -1.75
N ILE A 7 -19.19 -13.64 -2.22
CA ILE A 7 -19.02 -13.10 -3.58
C ILE A 7 -19.40 -14.16 -4.63
N ARG A 8 -18.91 -15.40 -4.50
CA ARG A 8 -19.24 -16.50 -5.41
C ARG A 8 -20.70 -16.94 -5.34
N TYR A 9 -21.38 -16.71 -4.22
CA TYR A 9 -22.82 -16.97 -4.09
C TYR A 9 -23.63 -15.90 -4.80
N VAL A 10 -23.29 -14.63 -4.63
CA VAL A 10 -23.95 -13.49 -5.30
C VAL A 10 -23.79 -13.59 -6.82
N GLU A 11 -22.60 -13.90 -7.32
CA GLU A 11 -22.37 -14.12 -8.75
C GLU A 11 -23.22 -15.27 -9.30
N ARG A 12 -23.30 -16.40 -8.61
CA ARG A 12 -24.18 -17.52 -9.03
C ARG A 12 -25.64 -17.18 -9.05
N VAL A 13 -26.13 -16.46 -8.04
CA VAL A 13 -27.52 -16.01 -7.99
C VAL A 13 -27.82 -15.05 -9.14
N ARG A 14 -26.90 -14.12 -9.42
CA ARG A 14 -27.00 -13.17 -10.53
C ARG A 14 -27.05 -13.86 -11.88
N GLU A 15 -26.18 -14.82 -12.11
CA GLU A 15 -26.13 -15.60 -13.36
C GLU A 15 -27.38 -16.46 -13.55
N ALA A 16 -27.82 -17.15 -12.51
CA ALA A 16 -29.06 -17.92 -12.52
C ALA A 16 -30.31 -17.03 -12.77
N THR A 17 -30.36 -15.85 -12.18
CA THR A 17 -31.45 -14.88 -12.38
C THR A 17 -31.44 -14.36 -13.81
N ARG A 18 -30.28 -14.06 -14.37
CA ARG A 18 -30.12 -13.60 -15.77
C ARG A 18 -30.60 -14.67 -16.74
N THR A 19 -30.17 -15.91 -16.57
CA THR A 19 -30.58 -17.04 -17.41
C THR A 19 -32.09 -17.27 -17.33
N LEU A 20 -32.66 -17.21 -16.13
CA LEU A 20 -34.12 -17.36 -15.94
C LEU A 20 -34.93 -16.26 -16.65
N ILE A 21 -34.43 -15.02 -16.60
CA ILE A 21 -35.02 -13.87 -17.29
C ILE A 21 -34.95 -14.06 -18.81
N GLU A 22 -33.82 -14.49 -19.34
CA GLU A 22 -33.62 -14.76 -20.77
C GLU A 22 -34.55 -15.89 -21.25
N ASP A 23 -34.66 -16.98 -20.52
CA ASP A 23 -35.58 -18.09 -20.82
C ASP A 23 -37.06 -17.70 -20.79
N LEU A 24 -37.44 -16.88 -19.81
CA LEU A 24 -38.82 -16.34 -19.74
C LEU A 24 -39.13 -15.41 -20.91
N LEU A 25 -38.18 -14.59 -21.34
CA LEU A 25 -38.32 -13.71 -22.50
C LEU A 25 -38.49 -14.50 -23.80
N GLU A 26 -37.65 -15.50 -24.01
CA GLU A 26 -37.72 -16.35 -25.20
C GLU A 26 -39.05 -17.15 -25.23
N THR A 27 -39.46 -17.67 -24.08
CA THR A 27 -40.76 -18.38 -23.98
C THR A 27 -41.94 -17.45 -24.28
N ASN A 28 -41.90 -16.22 -23.75
CA ASN A 28 -42.94 -15.21 -24.01
C ASN A 28 -42.98 -14.79 -25.48
N ARG A 29 -41.81 -14.63 -26.12
CA ARG A 29 -41.67 -14.34 -27.54
C ARG A 29 -42.27 -15.47 -28.41
N ARG A 30 -41.98 -16.74 -28.08
CA ARG A 30 -42.60 -17.90 -28.78
C ARG A 30 -44.11 -17.95 -28.65
N LEU A 31 -44.61 -17.68 -27.43
CA LEU A 31 -46.06 -17.59 -27.18
C LEU A 31 -46.71 -16.47 -28.00
N CYS A 32 -46.11 -15.27 -28.03
CA CYS A 32 -46.63 -14.15 -28.85
C CYS A 32 -46.63 -14.48 -30.34
N LEU A 33 -45.60 -15.14 -30.87
CA LEU A 33 -45.52 -15.58 -32.27
C LEU A 33 -46.60 -16.64 -32.56
N THR A 34 -46.79 -17.62 -31.68
CA THR A 34 -47.83 -18.66 -31.85
C THR A 34 -49.25 -18.06 -31.83
N ILE A 35 -49.51 -17.14 -30.91
CA ILE A 35 -50.80 -16.41 -30.82
C ILE A 35 -51.01 -15.55 -32.09
N SER A 36 -49.97 -14.90 -32.60
CA SER A 36 -50.04 -14.11 -33.84
C SER A 36 -50.35 -14.97 -35.05
N MET A 37 -49.75 -16.17 -35.15
CA MET A 37 -50.04 -17.13 -36.25
C MET A 37 -51.45 -17.68 -36.16
N LEU A 38 -51.97 -17.98 -34.98
CA LEU A 38 -53.35 -18.45 -34.77
C LEU A 38 -54.39 -17.32 -34.94
N GLY A 39 -54.00 -16.06 -34.72
CA GLY A 39 -54.87 -14.89 -34.84
C GLY A 39 -55.10 -14.42 -36.29
N GLN A 40 -54.27 -14.87 -37.25
CA GLN A 40 -54.46 -14.52 -38.68
C GLN A 40 -55.76 -15.11 -39.30
N GLU A 41 -56.36 -16.09 -38.64
CA GLU A 41 -57.60 -16.73 -39.12
C GLU A 41 -58.88 -16.23 -38.45
N ARG A 42 -58.83 -15.33 -37.46
CA ARG A 42 -60.01 -14.87 -36.73
C ARG A 42 -60.02 -13.38 -36.41
N SER A 43 -60.97 -12.67 -37.05
CA SER A 43 -61.69 -11.45 -36.61
C SER A 43 -60.84 -10.23 -36.10
N ASP A 44 -61.30 -9.01 -36.47
CA ASP A 44 -60.68 -7.70 -36.12
C ASP A 44 -60.50 -7.46 -34.62
N ALA A 45 -61.33 -8.06 -33.76
CA ALA A 45 -61.17 -8.02 -32.30
C ALA A 45 -59.90 -8.73 -31.81
N ALA A 46 -59.50 -9.85 -32.42
CA ALA A 46 -58.27 -10.55 -32.07
C ALA A 46 -57.01 -9.78 -32.51
N ARG A 47 -57.09 -8.90 -33.51
CA ARG A 47 -55.99 -8.01 -33.93
C ARG A 47 -55.79 -6.86 -32.94
N GLU A 48 -56.87 -6.35 -32.34
CA GLU A 48 -56.79 -5.28 -31.35
C GLU A 48 -56.17 -5.79 -30.03
N ASP A 49 -56.59 -6.99 -29.56
CA ASP A 49 -56.00 -7.68 -28.39
C ASP A 49 -54.54 -8.03 -28.59
N LEU A 50 -54.14 -8.45 -29.81
CA LEU A 50 -52.72 -8.69 -30.16
C LEU A 50 -51.89 -7.40 -30.14
N GLY A 51 -52.45 -6.28 -30.60
CA GLY A 51 -51.80 -4.96 -30.55
C GLY A 51 -51.59 -4.47 -29.13
N GLU A 52 -52.51 -4.75 -28.20
CA GLU A 52 -52.34 -4.44 -26.78
C GLU A 52 -51.30 -5.34 -26.11
N LEU A 53 -51.27 -6.62 -26.41
CA LEU A 53 -50.26 -7.56 -25.93
C LEU A 53 -48.84 -7.19 -26.40
N ASP A 54 -48.71 -6.74 -27.65
CA ASP A 54 -47.42 -6.31 -28.19
C ASP A 54 -46.92 -5.04 -27.47
N LYS A 55 -47.76 -4.03 -27.27
CA LYS A 55 -47.42 -2.82 -26.48
C LYS A 55 -47.09 -3.15 -25.04
N ARG A 56 -47.75 -4.14 -24.44
CA ARG A 56 -47.43 -4.59 -23.08
C ARG A 56 -46.10 -5.31 -23.02
N SER A 57 -45.78 -6.13 -24.02
CA SER A 57 -44.50 -6.81 -24.18
C SER A 57 -43.35 -5.80 -24.34
N GLU A 58 -43.54 -4.73 -25.12
CA GLU A 58 -42.53 -3.67 -25.27
C GLU A 58 -42.30 -2.89 -23.97
N ARG A 59 -43.34 -2.56 -23.21
CA ARG A 59 -43.21 -1.94 -21.90
C ARG A 59 -42.40 -2.81 -20.92
N TRP A 60 -42.69 -4.09 -20.89
CA TRP A 60 -41.99 -5.05 -20.04
C TRP A 60 -40.51 -5.16 -20.42
N ARG A 61 -40.22 -5.15 -21.71
CA ARG A 61 -38.79 -5.14 -22.15
C ARG A 61 -38.07 -3.86 -21.73
N ALA A 62 -38.71 -2.71 -21.83
CA ALA A 62 -38.15 -1.44 -21.41
C ALA A 62 -37.91 -1.40 -19.89
N GLU A 63 -38.88 -1.89 -19.10
CA GLU A 63 -38.71 -2.00 -17.64
C GLU A 63 -37.59 -2.95 -17.25
N GLN A 64 -37.50 -4.12 -17.92
CA GLN A 64 -36.38 -5.06 -17.67
C GLN A 64 -35.03 -4.46 -18.03
N GLN A 65 -34.94 -3.74 -19.15
CA GLN A 65 -33.70 -3.09 -19.55
C GLN A 65 -33.28 -2.01 -18.53
N SER A 66 -34.26 -1.30 -17.97
CA SER A 66 -34.02 -0.33 -16.90
C SER A 66 -33.52 -1.01 -15.62
N VAL A 67 -34.10 -2.16 -15.24
CA VAL A 67 -33.63 -2.91 -14.05
C VAL A 67 -32.23 -3.49 -14.25
N LEU A 68 -31.91 -3.99 -15.45
CA LEU A 68 -30.57 -4.49 -15.77
C LEU A 68 -29.53 -3.37 -15.73
N SER A 69 -29.85 -2.19 -16.29
CA SER A 69 -29.00 -1.01 -16.19
C SER A 69 -28.76 -0.59 -14.73
N LEU A 70 -29.80 -0.57 -13.92
CA LEU A 70 -29.68 -0.24 -12.50
C LEU A 70 -28.79 -1.25 -11.72
N LEU A 71 -28.89 -2.54 -12.08
CA LEU A 71 -28.04 -3.58 -11.49
C LEU A 71 -26.57 -3.42 -11.90
N GLU A 72 -26.30 -3.02 -13.14
CA GLU A 72 -24.94 -2.71 -13.61
C GLU A 72 -24.36 -1.48 -12.89
N ASP A 73 -25.17 -0.45 -12.68
CA ASP A 73 -24.76 0.74 -11.94
C ASP A 73 -24.44 0.40 -10.48
N VAL A 74 -25.28 -0.39 -9.81
CA VAL A 74 -25.03 -0.85 -8.43
C VAL A 74 -23.78 -1.71 -8.32
N ASP A 75 -23.52 -2.59 -9.30
CA ASP A 75 -22.32 -3.41 -9.31
C ASP A 75 -21.04 -2.57 -9.48
N THR A 76 -21.11 -1.58 -10.37
CA THR A 76 -20.00 -0.64 -10.61
C THR A 76 -19.72 0.19 -9.37
N GLU A 77 -20.76 0.68 -8.70
CA GLU A 77 -20.63 1.46 -7.48
C GLU A 77 -20.10 0.60 -6.32
N SER A 78 -20.57 -0.66 -6.20
CA SER A 78 -20.08 -1.62 -5.20
C SER A 78 -18.59 -1.89 -5.36
N ARG A 79 -18.10 -2.12 -6.59
CA ARG A 79 -16.67 -2.30 -6.86
C ARG A 79 -15.86 -1.07 -6.48
N ARG A 80 -16.38 0.10 -6.77
CA ARG A 80 -15.73 1.36 -6.41
C ARG A 80 -15.61 1.54 -4.90
N PHE A 81 -16.63 1.16 -4.14
CA PHE A 81 -16.58 1.14 -2.68
C PHE A 81 -15.59 0.13 -2.14
N GLU A 82 -15.51 -1.07 -2.73
CA GLU A 82 -14.52 -2.08 -2.32
C GLU A 82 -13.08 -1.60 -2.55
N GLU A 83 -12.81 -0.95 -3.69
CA GLU A 83 -11.50 -0.36 -3.97
C GLU A 83 -11.15 0.76 -2.98
N GLN A 84 -12.10 1.67 -2.71
CA GLN A 84 -11.90 2.74 -1.73
C GLN A 84 -11.69 2.20 -0.32
N PHE A 85 -12.43 1.18 0.06
CA PHE A 85 -12.29 0.55 1.38
C PHE A 85 -10.92 -0.11 1.53
N ALA A 86 -10.47 -0.83 0.51
CA ALA A 86 -9.13 -1.45 0.50
C ALA A 86 -8.01 -0.38 0.60
N ASP A 87 -8.18 0.76 -0.05
CA ASP A 87 -7.22 1.88 0.04
C ASP A 87 -7.20 2.50 1.42
N VAL A 88 -8.36 2.71 2.05
CA VAL A 88 -8.47 3.23 3.43
C VAL A 88 -7.85 2.24 4.43
N GLU A 89 -8.11 0.94 4.29
CA GLU A 89 -7.48 -0.09 5.14
C GLU A 89 -5.96 -0.08 5.00
N ARG A 90 -5.44 0.06 3.78
CA ARG A 90 -4.00 0.17 3.52
C ARG A 90 -3.41 1.41 4.19
N GLN A 91 -4.07 2.56 4.04
CA GLN A 91 -3.63 3.81 4.69
C GLN A 91 -3.63 3.68 6.21
N ASN A 92 -4.68 3.11 6.79
CA ASN A 92 -4.74 2.88 8.24
C ASN A 92 -3.64 1.94 8.73
N SER A 93 -3.35 0.87 7.98
CA SER A 93 -2.25 -0.05 8.28
C SER A 93 -0.89 0.65 8.22
N ASN A 94 -0.68 1.50 7.20
CA ASN A 94 0.54 2.29 7.07
C ASN A 94 0.71 3.25 8.25
N LEU A 95 -0.34 3.99 8.62
CA LEU A 95 -0.31 4.89 9.77
C LEU A 95 -0.03 4.16 11.07
N ALA A 96 -0.63 2.99 11.30
CA ALA A 96 -0.36 2.17 12.48
C ALA A 96 1.11 1.72 12.52
N THR A 97 1.68 1.36 11.38
CA THR A 97 3.10 0.98 11.25
C THR A 97 4.02 2.15 11.58
N LEU A 98 3.76 3.33 11.02
CA LEU A 98 4.54 4.54 11.30
C LEU A 98 4.43 4.97 12.77
N TYR A 99 3.24 4.90 13.35
CA TYR A 99 3.03 5.19 14.76
C TYR A 99 3.80 4.24 15.67
N ALA A 100 3.73 2.94 15.40
CA ALA A 100 4.46 1.92 16.17
C ALA A 100 5.97 2.12 16.07
N ALA A 101 6.50 2.41 14.87
CA ALA A 101 7.92 2.72 14.66
C ALA A 101 8.36 3.97 15.44
N GLY A 102 7.59 5.06 15.35
CA GLY A 102 7.87 6.28 16.12
C GLY A 102 7.83 6.07 17.63
N HIS A 103 6.82 5.33 18.12
CA HIS A 103 6.72 4.99 19.52
C HIS A 103 7.91 4.14 20.00
N ALA A 104 8.36 3.16 19.21
CA ALA A 104 9.49 2.31 19.56
C ALA A 104 10.80 3.11 19.71
N LEU A 105 11.03 4.10 18.84
CA LEU A 105 12.23 4.97 18.91
C LEU A 105 12.31 5.81 20.21
N HIS A 106 11.16 6.16 20.78
CA HIS A 106 11.08 7.00 21.98
C HIS A 106 10.71 6.21 23.25
N ALA A 107 10.63 4.88 23.18
CA ALA A 107 10.25 4.03 24.31
C ALA A 107 11.32 3.97 25.42
N SER A 108 12.56 4.32 25.12
CA SER A 108 13.68 4.28 26.07
C SER A 108 14.63 5.46 25.87
N LEU A 109 15.28 5.87 26.98
CA LEU A 109 16.39 6.82 26.98
C LEU A 109 17.75 6.12 27.04
N GLU A 110 17.78 4.82 26.88
CA GLU A 110 19.02 4.04 26.82
C GLU A 110 19.49 3.93 25.37
N ARG A 111 20.72 4.38 25.07
CA ARG A 111 21.27 4.41 23.72
C ARG A 111 21.22 3.06 23.01
N ALA A 112 21.53 1.98 23.74
CA ALA A 112 21.48 0.63 23.18
C ALA A 112 20.07 0.22 22.77
N ALA A 113 19.05 0.60 23.55
CA ALA A 113 17.65 0.34 23.25
C ALA A 113 17.16 1.13 22.01
N VAL A 114 17.60 2.41 21.90
CA VAL A 114 17.26 3.23 20.68
C VAL A 114 17.93 2.64 19.44
N LEU A 115 19.19 2.23 19.49
CA LEU A 115 19.85 1.55 18.38
C LEU A 115 19.16 0.23 18.02
N GLY A 116 18.71 -0.54 19.03
CA GLY A 116 17.91 -1.74 18.82
C GLY A 116 16.58 -1.45 18.13
N ALA A 117 15.86 -0.38 18.52
CA ALA A 117 14.64 0.03 17.86
C ALA A 117 14.86 0.43 16.39
N ILE A 118 15.93 1.17 16.09
CA ILE A 118 16.31 1.47 14.70
C ILE A 118 16.56 0.17 13.92
N GLN A 119 17.26 -0.79 14.53
CA GLN A 119 17.53 -2.09 13.93
C GLN A 119 16.23 -2.83 13.61
N GLU A 120 15.31 -2.92 14.55
CA GLU A 120 14.01 -3.61 14.35
C GLU A 120 13.21 -2.96 13.21
N ILE A 121 13.20 -1.63 13.13
CA ILE A 121 12.52 -0.90 12.06
C ILE A 121 13.18 -1.23 10.71
N VAL A 122 14.49 -1.21 10.61
CA VAL A 122 15.22 -1.47 9.37
C VAL A 122 15.04 -2.92 8.92
N ILE A 123 15.11 -3.89 9.83
CA ILE A 123 14.96 -5.31 9.50
C ILE A 123 13.48 -5.63 9.17
N ASN A 124 12.56 -5.31 10.08
CA ASN A 124 11.19 -5.82 10.01
C ASN A 124 10.28 -5.00 9.13
N LEU A 125 10.46 -3.67 9.05
CA LEU A 125 9.58 -2.78 8.31
C LEU A 125 10.20 -2.37 6.97
N ILE A 126 11.49 -2.01 6.95
CA ILE A 126 12.18 -1.62 5.71
C ILE A 126 12.63 -2.85 4.91
N GLY A 127 12.97 -3.95 5.59
CA GLY A 127 13.34 -5.21 4.95
C GLY A 127 14.82 -5.24 4.52
N SER A 128 15.75 -4.92 5.43
CA SER A 128 17.19 -5.04 5.20
C SER A 128 17.90 -5.63 6.41
N GLU A 129 18.80 -6.56 6.16
CA GLU A 129 19.72 -7.13 7.17
C GLU A 129 21.18 -6.67 6.97
N GLN A 130 21.45 -5.84 5.96
CA GLN A 130 22.78 -5.32 5.67
C GLN A 130 22.78 -3.80 5.72
N PHE A 131 23.04 -3.25 6.90
CA PHE A 131 23.05 -1.81 7.11
C PHE A 131 24.04 -1.40 8.23
N ALA A 132 24.35 -0.11 8.26
CA ALA A 132 25.18 0.50 9.28
C ALA A 132 24.53 1.78 9.80
N ILE A 133 24.65 2.03 11.10
CA ILE A 133 24.35 3.32 11.73
C ILE A 133 25.68 3.98 12.05
N VAL A 134 25.93 5.17 11.48
CA VAL A 134 27.24 5.84 11.55
C VAL A 134 27.06 7.30 11.95
N ALA A 135 28.11 7.87 12.58
CA ALA A 135 28.17 9.31 12.83
C ALA A 135 28.41 10.08 11.51
N ALA A 136 28.04 11.37 11.48
CA ALA A 136 28.32 12.26 10.36
C ALA A 136 29.73 12.92 10.47
N ASP A 137 30.69 12.17 10.95
CA ASP A 137 32.09 12.60 10.97
C ASP A 137 32.84 12.23 9.67
N GLU A 138 34.05 12.69 9.50
CA GLU A 138 34.85 12.42 8.28
C GLU A 138 35.17 10.94 8.05
N GLN A 139 35.13 10.12 9.12
CA GLN A 139 35.45 8.70 9.09
C GLN A 139 34.19 7.81 9.09
N LEU A 140 33.00 8.39 9.18
CA LEU A 140 31.74 7.66 9.33
C LEU A 140 31.82 6.63 10.47
N THR A 141 32.21 7.11 11.65
CA THR A 141 32.42 6.25 12.84
C THR A 141 31.16 5.41 13.12
N PRO A 142 31.30 4.08 13.15
CA PRO A 142 30.12 3.22 13.33
C PRO A 142 29.60 3.27 14.76
N HIS A 143 28.30 3.50 14.90
CA HIS A 143 27.55 3.31 16.15
C HIS A 143 27.04 1.88 16.27
N ALA A 144 26.62 1.29 15.14
CA ALA A 144 26.19 -0.09 15.04
C ALA A 144 26.34 -0.62 13.61
N LEU A 145 26.66 -1.90 13.49
CA LEU A 145 26.82 -2.63 12.23
C LEU A 145 25.93 -3.89 12.26
N PHE A 146 25.15 -4.11 11.22
CA PHE A 146 24.26 -5.26 11.09
C PHE A 146 24.47 -5.93 9.72
N GLY A 147 24.92 -7.19 9.73
CA GLY A 147 25.19 -7.94 8.50
C GLY A 147 26.32 -7.38 7.63
N VAL A 148 27.07 -6.40 8.12
CA VAL A 148 28.13 -5.69 7.39
C VAL A 148 29.40 -5.68 8.20
N GLN A 149 30.55 -5.87 7.53
CA GLN A 149 31.86 -5.73 8.17
C GLN A 149 32.34 -4.27 8.13
N SER A 150 33.12 -3.86 9.13
CA SER A 150 33.66 -2.49 9.23
C SER A 150 34.50 -2.08 7.99
N GLN A 151 35.16 -3.06 7.34
CA GLN A 151 35.89 -2.83 6.10
C GLN A 151 35.03 -2.27 4.96
N ARG A 152 33.74 -2.53 4.96
CA ARG A 152 32.80 -1.99 3.95
C ARG A 152 32.58 -0.48 4.11
N LEU A 153 32.83 0.06 5.29
CA LEU A 153 32.80 1.50 5.54
C LEU A 153 34.10 2.17 5.13
N ALA A 154 35.20 1.40 5.07
CA ALA A 154 36.50 1.91 4.65
C ALA A 154 36.46 2.38 3.18
N GLY A 155 36.70 3.66 2.96
CA GLY A 155 36.59 4.27 1.62
C GLY A 155 35.28 4.99 1.35
N LEU A 156 34.27 4.90 2.23
CA LEU A 156 33.13 5.78 2.18
C LEU A 156 33.50 7.17 2.69
N SER A 157 32.90 8.20 2.14
CA SER A 157 33.08 9.58 2.58
C SER A 157 31.74 10.27 2.73
N PRO A 158 31.54 11.05 3.80
CA PRO A 158 30.31 11.82 3.98
C PRO A 158 30.11 12.89 2.89
N ARG A 159 31.13 13.21 2.11
CA ARG A 159 31.12 14.26 1.08
C ARG A 159 30.97 13.73 -0.34
N SER A 160 30.90 12.42 -0.55
CA SER A 160 30.84 11.81 -1.90
C SER A 160 29.65 10.91 -2.10
N GLY A 161 29.29 10.71 -3.37
CA GLY A 161 28.25 9.78 -3.80
C GLY A 161 26.87 10.07 -3.20
N LEU A 162 26.14 9.01 -2.87
CA LEU A 162 24.80 9.09 -2.29
C LEU A 162 24.79 9.75 -0.90
N ILE A 163 25.84 9.50 -0.10
CA ILE A 163 25.97 10.03 1.26
C ILE A 163 26.13 11.56 1.21
N GLY A 164 27.04 12.07 0.38
CA GLY A 164 27.26 13.52 0.24
C GLY A 164 26.02 14.26 -0.24
N ARG A 165 25.26 13.66 -1.14
CA ARG A 165 23.97 14.22 -1.59
C ARG A 165 22.94 14.21 -0.48
N ALA A 166 22.77 13.10 0.25
CA ALA A 166 21.85 13.01 1.37
C ALA A 166 22.20 13.99 2.49
N GLN A 167 23.51 14.21 2.75
CA GLN A 167 23.97 15.21 3.70
C GLN A 167 23.61 16.64 3.26
N ALA A 168 23.81 16.96 2.00
CA ALA A 168 23.53 18.30 1.47
C ALA A 168 22.04 18.60 1.41
N GLU A 169 21.22 17.60 1.08
CA GLU A 169 19.77 17.73 0.96
C GLU A 169 19.02 17.57 2.30
N GLY A 170 19.66 17.00 3.31
CA GLY A 170 19.04 16.72 4.62
C GLY A 170 17.86 15.76 4.55
N ARG A 171 17.75 14.96 3.49
CA ARG A 171 16.64 14.02 3.27
C ARG A 171 17.11 12.65 2.82
N PRO A 172 16.32 11.60 3.08
CA PRO A 172 16.62 10.25 2.63
C PRO A 172 16.74 10.18 1.11
N LEU A 173 17.77 9.49 0.63
CA LEU A 173 18.02 9.24 -0.79
C LEU A 173 18.17 7.75 -1.02
N SER A 174 17.59 7.26 -2.11
CA SER A 174 17.68 5.87 -2.54
C SER A 174 18.12 5.76 -4.00
N LEU A 175 18.81 4.68 -4.33
CA LEU A 175 19.11 4.27 -5.69
C LEU A 175 18.11 3.17 -6.08
N LEU A 176 17.43 3.34 -7.21
CA LEU A 176 16.57 2.30 -7.77
C LEU A 176 17.39 1.02 -8.00
N ARG A 177 16.77 -0.14 -7.78
CA ARG A 177 17.42 -1.46 -7.92
C ARG A 177 17.98 -1.69 -9.33
N SER A 178 17.39 -1.05 -10.35
CA SER A 178 17.84 -1.07 -11.75
C SER A 178 19.05 -0.19 -12.03
N MET A 179 19.41 0.73 -11.12
CA MET A 179 20.62 1.53 -11.28
C MET A 179 21.83 0.77 -10.71
N PRO A 180 23.00 0.84 -11.37
CA PRO A 180 24.22 0.32 -10.77
C PRO A 180 24.39 1.00 -9.42
N SER A 181 24.74 0.20 -8.40
CA SER A 181 25.14 0.77 -7.12
C SER A 181 26.24 1.78 -7.39
N ASP A 182 26.16 2.94 -6.75
CA ASP A 182 27.26 3.86 -6.62
C ASP A 182 28.52 3.06 -6.23
N SER A 183 29.72 3.56 -6.56
CA SER A 183 31.00 2.95 -6.20
C SER A 183 31.11 2.59 -4.71
N THR A 184 30.23 3.15 -3.89
CA THR A 184 30.13 2.92 -2.44
C THR A 184 29.32 1.65 -2.08
N GLY A 185 28.52 1.10 -2.98
CA GLY A 185 27.62 -0.02 -2.69
C GLY A 185 26.43 0.32 -1.79
N VAL A 186 26.25 1.59 -1.43
CA VAL A 186 25.09 2.07 -0.63
C VAL A 186 23.86 2.19 -1.51
N ARG A 187 22.76 1.56 -1.10
CA ARG A 187 21.48 1.60 -1.80
C ARG A 187 20.56 2.69 -1.28
N VAL A 188 20.53 2.88 0.04
CA VAL A 188 19.76 3.94 0.69
C VAL A 188 20.63 4.62 1.72
N CYS A 189 20.59 5.94 1.73
CA CYS A 189 21.20 6.78 2.77
C CYS A 189 20.11 7.59 3.45
N ILE A 190 19.92 7.36 4.75
CA ILE A 190 18.95 8.07 5.59
C ILE A 190 19.75 8.98 6.52
N PRO A 191 19.79 10.31 6.29
CA PRO A 191 20.44 11.22 7.19
C PRO A 191 19.66 11.37 8.50
N LEU A 192 20.32 11.27 9.63
CA LEU A 192 19.76 11.51 10.95
C LEU A 192 19.87 13.02 11.24
N VAL A 193 18.74 13.72 11.07
CA VAL A 193 18.70 15.19 11.11
C VAL A 193 18.18 15.67 12.46
N LEU A 194 18.95 16.51 13.14
CA LEU A 194 18.58 17.18 14.37
C LEU A 194 18.82 18.70 14.22
N ASN A 195 17.78 19.51 14.38
CA ASN A 195 17.86 20.98 14.24
C ASN A 195 18.57 21.41 12.94
N GLU A 196 18.13 20.86 11.81
CA GLU A 196 18.66 21.12 10.46
C GLU A 196 20.11 20.65 10.23
N LYS A 197 20.72 19.99 11.20
CA LYS A 197 22.07 19.46 11.11
C LYS A 197 22.03 17.94 11.03
N VAL A 198 22.82 17.38 10.14
CA VAL A 198 22.98 15.92 10.03
C VAL A 198 23.99 15.47 11.07
N GLU A 199 23.54 14.66 12.03
CA GLU A 199 24.39 14.13 13.12
C GLU A 199 24.88 12.69 12.83
N GLY A 200 24.23 11.99 11.88
CA GLY A 200 24.62 10.63 11.50
C GLY A 200 23.86 10.16 10.27
N PHE A 201 24.06 8.89 9.93
CA PHE A 201 23.38 8.24 8.81
C PHE A 201 23.00 6.82 9.16
N VAL A 202 21.87 6.35 8.59
CA VAL A 202 21.60 4.94 8.41
C VAL A 202 21.88 4.60 6.95
N LEU A 203 22.88 3.74 6.72
CA LEU A 203 23.33 3.32 5.40
C LEU A 203 22.83 1.90 5.15
N ILE A 204 21.95 1.71 4.16
CA ILE A 204 21.45 0.41 3.74
C ILE A 204 22.21 -0.03 2.50
N PHE A 205 22.78 -1.23 2.54
CA PHE A 205 23.58 -1.79 1.45
C PHE A 205 22.79 -2.77 0.60
N GLU A 206 21.90 -3.56 1.22
CA GLU A 206 21.14 -4.59 0.52
C GLU A 206 19.80 -4.81 1.18
N PHE A 207 18.76 -5.01 0.36
CA PHE A 207 17.44 -5.40 0.81
C PHE A 207 17.30 -6.92 0.84
N LEU A 208 16.37 -7.41 1.64
CA LEU A 208 15.99 -8.82 1.66
C LEU A 208 15.55 -9.29 0.26
N PRO A 209 15.80 -10.56 -0.12
CA PRO A 209 15.49 -11.08 -1.46
C PRO A 209 14.02 -10.96 -1.84
N GLN A 210 13.12 -11.01 -0.87
CA GLN A 210 11.67 -10.89 -1.06
C GLN A 210 11.18 -9.45 -1.28
N LYS A 211 12.05 -8.45 -1.13
CA LYS A 211 11.72 -7.04 -1.35
C LYS A 211 12.12 -6.63 -2.75
N ASP A 212 11.14 -6.53 -3.63
CA ASP A 212 11.38 -6.24 -5.05
C ASP A 212 11.63 -4.76 -5.32
N ASP A 213 10.96 -3.85 -4.60
CA ASP A 213 11.06 -2.40 -4.83
C ASP A 213 10.85 -1.60 -3.53
N ILE A 214 11.15 -0.30 -3.61
CA ILE A 214 10.93 0.66 -2.52
C ILE A 214 9.50 1.22 -2.67
N SER A 215 8.67 0.94 -1.68
CA SER A 215 7.27 1.40 -1.63
C SER A 215 7.15 2.84 -1.13
N PRO A 216 6.02 3.53 -1.34
CA PRO A 216 5.75 4.83 -0.72
C PRO A 216 5.87 4.82 0.81
N LEU A 217 5.44 3.74 1.48
CA LEU A 217 5.59 3.56 2.92
C LEU A 217 7.06 3.54 3.35
N ASP A 218 7.97 2.97 2.54
CA ASP A 218 9.39 2.97 2.85
C ASP A 218 9.96 4.38 2.90
N TYR A 219 9.56 5.27 2.00
CA TYR A 219 10.00 6.67 2.03
C TYR A 219 9.48 7.40 3.27
N GLU A 220 8.28 7.10 3.73
CA GLU A 220 7.74 7.63 4.98
C GLU A 220 8.51 7.09 6.18
N LEU A 221 8.84 5.79 6.21
CA LEU A 221 9.69 5.18 7.24
C LEU A 221 11.11 5.77 7.22
N PHE A 222 11.72 5.98 6.05
CA PHE A 222 13.03 6.63 5.96
C PHE A 222 12.99 8.03 6.55
N SER A 223 11.96 8.81 6.24
CA SER A 223 11.81 10.17 6.76
C SER A 223 11.57 10.18 8.28
N LEU A 224 10.76 9.23 8.77
CA LEU A 224 10.49 9.05 10.20
C LEU A 224 11.79 8.67 10.94
N VAL A 225 12.53 7.68 10.46
CA VAL A 225 13.81 7.28 11.05
C VAL A 225 14.79 8.44 11.03
N GLY A 226 14.93 9.15 9.90
CA GLY A 226 15.84 10.28 9.76
C GLY A 226 15.63 11.39 10.78
N SER A 227 14.37 11.71 11.09
CA SER A 227 14.03 12.79 12.02
C SER A 227 13.92 12.32 13.48
N GLN A 228 13.23 11.20 13.72
CA GLN A 228 12.95 10.77 15.10
C GLN A 228 14.10 10.00 15.74
N ALA A 229 14.84 9.18 14.98
CA ALA A 229 15.98 8.48 15.51
C ALA A 229 17.11 9.44 15.94
N ALA A 230 17.33 10.52 15.18
CA ALA A 230 18.27 11.56 15.57
C ALA A 230 17.92 12.18 16.93
N THR A 231 16.62 12.52 17.11
CA THR A 231 16.12 13.08 18.37
C THR A 231 16.24 12.10 19.53
N ALA A 232 15.88 10.83 19.31
CA ALA A 232 15.94 9.79 20.33
C ALA A 232 17.40 9.50 20.76
N LEU A 233 18.34 9.41 19.82
CA LEU A 233 19.76 9.23 20.12
C LEU A 233 20.34 10.42 20.89
N CYS A 234 20.01 11.64 20.47
CA CYS A 234 20.45 12.84 21.19
C CYS A 234 19.88 12.88 22.62
N ALA A 235 18.61 12.54 22.81
CA ALA A 235 17.99 12.47 24.14
C ALA A 235 18.69 11.43 25.02
N ALA A 236 19.00 10.25 24.48
CA ALA A 236 19.72 9.19 25.19
C ALA A 236 21.13 9.63 25.59
N ASP A 237 21.88 10.31 24.72
CA ASP A 237 23.22 10.80 25.02
C ASP A 237 23.21 11.89 26.09
N LEU A 238 22.26 12.81 26.05
CA LEU A 238 22.05 13.84 27.07
C LEU A 238 21.69 13.23 28.43
N PHE A 239 20.87 12.20 28.43
CA PHE A 239 20.48 11.50 29.66
C PHE A 239 21.68 10.77 30.29
N ALA A 240 22.47 10.07 29.48
CA ALA A 240 23.68 9.39 29.92
C ALA A 240 24.71 10.38 30.52
N THR A 241 24.91 11.52 29.88
CA THR A 241 25.84 12.58 30.36
C THR A 241 25.37 13.17 31.69
N ARG A 242 24.06 13.41 31.85
CA ARG A 242 23.49 13.88 33.13
C ARG A 242 23.67 12.86 34.26
N GLY A 243 23.45 11.58 33.97
CA GLY A 243 23.62 10.49 34.92
C GLY A 243 25.08 10.42 35.45
N ALA A 244 26.07 10.62 34.55
CA ALA A 244 27.49 10.64 34.90
C ALA A 244 27.89 11.86 35.76
N LEU A 245 27.29 13.04 35.52
CA LEU A 245 27.54 14.25 36.28
C LEU A 245 26.87 14.24 37.69
N GLY A 246 25.77 13.49 37.84
CA GLY A 246 25.05 13.36 39.12
C GLY A 246 25.64 12.29 40.07
N ALA A 247 26.54 11.44 39.56
CA ALA A 247 27.18 10.37 40.32
C ALA A 247 28.64 10.72 40.76
N ALA A 248 29.15 11.89 40.39
CA ALA A 248 30.41 12.45 40.81
C ALA A 248 30.22 13.51 41.91
#